data_3c9ab306f8883cdc5c3ba2232fd94332
#
_entry.id   3c9ab306f8883cdc5c3ba2232fd94332
#
_cell.length_a   1.000
_cell.length_b   1.000
_cell.length_c   1.000
_cell.angle_alpha   90.00
_cell.angle_beta   90.00
_cell.angle_gamma   90.00
#
_symmetry.space_group_name_H-M   'P 1'
#
loop_
_entity.id
_entity.type
_entity.pdbx_description
1 polymer ?
#
loop_
_entity_poly.entity_id
_entity_poly.type
_entity_poly.pdbx_seq_one_letter_code
_entity_poly.pdbx_strand_id
1 'polypeptide(L)'
;MIFLTINWSNIEQKWREKWDDSSLHNTDVDINKKKFFLTVAYPYPNSPQHIGHGRTYTLTDVYARYKRMLGFNVLFPMAFHYTGTPILAMTKRLAENDPELISAFQDVYNIPMSVIKELDEPKKIAQYFHNEIKQGMVEMGYSIDWRREFTTIDKAYLSLIHI
;
A
#
# COMPACT_ATOMS: atom_id res chain seq x y z
N MET A 1 -16.11 26.19 30.51
CA MET A 1 -16.15 25.92 29.05
C MET A 1 -15.55 24.56 28.81
N ILE A 2 -16.39 23.53 28.55
CA ILE A 2 -15.92 22.16 28.33
C ILE A 2 -15.44 22.09 26.88
N PHE A 3 -14.13 22.03 26.68
CA PHE A 3 -13.58 21.73 25.34
C PHE A 3 -13.85 20.25 25.09
N LEU A 4 -14.81 19.95 24.24
CA LEU A 4 -15.00 18.61 23.70
C LEU A 4 -13.77 18.28 22.84
N THR A 5 -12.86 17.51 23.40
CA THR A 5 -11.71 17.00 22.65
C THR A 5 -12.23 15.93 21.69
N ILE A 6 -12.19 16.22 20.40
CA ILE A 6 -12.58 15.24 19.36
C ILE A 6 -11.51 14.15 19.31
N ASN A 7 -11.91 12.91 19.52
CA ASN A 7 -11.02 11.76 19.34
C ASN A 7 -11.05 11.31 17.86
N TRP A 8 -10.15 11.86 17.07
CA TRP A 8 -10.06 11.58 15.63
C TRP A 8 -9.77 10.09 15.36
N SER A 9 -8.88 9.48 16.12
CA SER A 9 -8.53 8.05 15.94
C SER A 9 -9.74 7.12 16.07
N ASN A 10 -10.62 7.38 17.04
CA ASN A 10 -11.84 6.60 17.20
C ASN A 10 -12.81 6.81 16.04
N ILE A 11 -12.88 8.01 15.49
CA ILE A 11 -13.73 8.31 14.33
C ILE A 11 -13.21 7.59 13.09
N GLU A 12 -11.92 7.65 12.85
CA GLU A 12 -11.25 6.99 11.72
C GLU A 12 -11.41 5.48 11.80
N GLN A 13 -11.13 4.88 12.96
CA GLN A 13 -11.30 3.44 13.19
C GLN A 13 -12.75 3.00 12.92
N LYS A 14 -13.72 3.69 13.51
CA LYS A 14 -15.16 3.40 13.32
C LYS A 14 -15.54 3.37 11.84
N TRP A 15 -15.02 4.30 11.03
CA TRP A 15 -15.39 4.35 9.62
C TRP A 15 -14.67 3.28 8.80
N ARG A 16 -13.41 2.96 9.10
CA ARG A 16 -12.71 1.85 8.48
C ARG A 16 -13.45 0.53 8.71
N GLU A 17 -13.79 0.22 9.97
CA GLU A 17 -14.58 -0.96 10.32
C GLU A 17 -15.90 -1.04 9.54
N LYS A 18 -16.65 0.06 9.46
CA LYS A 18 -17.90 0.10 8.71
C LYS A 18 -17.71 -0.14 7.21
N TRP A 19 -16.65 0.36 6.61
CA TRP A 19 -16.36 0.13 5.19
C TRP A 19 -15.96 -1.31 4.92
N ASP A 20 -15.21 -1.92 5.81
CA ASP A 20 -14.80 -3.32 5.73
C ASP A 20 -16.00 -4.26 5.91
N ASP A 21 -16.80 -4.07 6.94
CA ASP A 21 -18.01 -4.86 7.23
C ASP A 21 -19.01 -4.81 6.05
N SER A 22 -19.16 -3.65 5.43
CA SER A 22 -20.05 -3.46 4.27
C SER A 22 -19.44 -3.91 2.95
N SER A 23 -18.14 -4.28 2.93
CA SER A 23 -17.41 -4.57 1.70
C SER A 23 -17.52 -3.47 0.64
N LEU A 24 -17.58 -2.21 1.09
CA LEU A 24 -17.93 -1.04 0.27
C LEU A 24 -17.04 -0.86 -0.96
N HIS A 25 -15.77 -1.23 -0.85
CA HIS A 25 -14.78 -1.03 -1.90
C HIS A 25 -14.55 -2.28 -2.76
N ASN A 26 -15.20 -3.39 -2.42
CA ASN A 26 -15.12 -4.63 -3.16
C ASN A 26 -15.88 -4.53 -4.48
N THR A 27 -15.25 -4.95 -5.56
CA THR A 27 -15.82 -4.79 -6.91
C THR A 27 -15.88 -6.14 -7.61
N ASP A 28 -17.10 -6.66 -7.77
CA ASP A 28 -17.37 -7.86 -8.55
C ASP A 28 -18.04 -7.47 -9.89
N VAL A 29 -18.15 -8.42 -10.81
CA VAL A 29 -18.72 -8.17 -12.13
C VAL A 29 -20.20 -7.86 -11.99
N ASP A 30 -20.61 -6.67 -12.43
CA ASP A 30 -22.01 -6.25 -12.53
C ASP A 30 -22.28 -5.78 -13.97
N ILE A 31 -23.08 -6.56 -14.70
CA ILE A 31 -23.39 -6.29 -16.11
C ILE A 31 -24.32 -5.08 -16.30
N ASN A 32 -25.01 -4.65 -15.24
CA ASN A 32 -25.96 -3.54 -15.28
C ASN A 32 -25.31 -2.20 -15.00
N LYS A 33 -24.04 -2.19 -14.55
CA LYS A 33 -23.29 -0.96 -14.26
C LYS A 33 -22.21 -0.68 -15.30
N LYS A 34 -22.02 0.59 -15.59
CA LYS A 34 -20.87 1.02 -16.37
C LYS A 34 -19.59 0.70 -15.62
N LYS A 35 -18.67 0.01 -16.27
CA LYS A 35 -17.37 -0.36 -15.70
C LYS A 35 -16.42 0.81 -15.71
N PHE A 36 -15.63 0.93 -14.66
CA PHE A 36 -14.53 1.85 -14.60
C PHE A 36 -13.35 1.18 -13.90
N PHE A 37 -12.22 1.11 -14.61
CA PHE A 37 -10.98 0.58 -14.08
C PHE A 37 -9.98 1.73 -13.93
N LEU A 38 -9.36 1.83 -12.77
CA LEU A 38 -8.25 2.74 -12.59
C LEU A 38 -7.15 2.05 -11.77
N THR A 39 -5.94 2.50 -12.02
CA THR A 39 -4.75 2.04 -11.32
C THR A 39 -3.83 3.23 -11.11
N VAL A 40 -2.85 3.05 -10.27
CA VAL A 40 -1.80 4.01 -9.96
C VAL A 40 -0.45 3.29 -10.04
N ALA A 41 0.63 4.03 -10.18
CA ALA A 41 1.97 3.44 -10.16
C ALA A 41 2.17 2.64 -8.87
N TYR A 42 2.48 1.35 -9.02
CA TYR A 42 2.68 0.46 -7.88
C TYR A 42 3.97 0.82 -7.16
N PRO A 43 3.95 0.90 -5.81
CA PRO A 43 5.13 1.26 -5.05
C PRO A 43 6.20 0.17 -5.09
N TYR A 44 7.46 0.59 -5.06
CA TYR A 44 8.56 -0.28 -4.68
C TYR A 44 8.57 -0.40 -3.15
N PRO A 45 8.42 -1.60 -2.60
CA PRO A 45 8.46 -1.79 -1.16
C PRO A 45 9.91 -1.91 -0.66
N ASN A 46 10.64 -0.80 -0.71
CA ASN A 46 12.02 -0.69 -0.26
C ASN A 46 12.23 0.36 0.84
N SER A 47 11.19 1.13 1.14
CA SER A 47 11.18 2.12 2.22
C SER A 47 9.74 2.52 2.57
N PRO A 48 9.49 3.14 3.74
CA PRO A 48 8.20 3.72 4.05
C PRO A 48 7.77 4.77 3.04
N GLN A 49 6.46 4.97 2.91
CA GLN A 49 5.90 5.99 2.04
C GLN A 49 6.08 7.39 2.67
N HIS A 50 6.40 8.37 1.86
CA HIS A 50 6.39 9.77 2.26
C HIS A 50 5.18 10.52 1.70
N ILE A 51 4.96 11.75 2.14
CA ILE A 51 3.79 12.57 1.76
C ILE A 51 3.60 12.73 0.23
N GLY A 52 4.69 12.69 -0.54
CA GLY A 52 4.62 12.72 -2.01
C GLY A 52 3.90 11.52 -2.60
N HIS A 53 4.13 10.32 -2.04
CA HIS A 53 3.39 9.12 -2.40
C HIS A 53 1.92 9.24 -1.98
N GLY A 54 1.66 9.73 -0.76
CA GLY A 54 0.32 9.99 -0.26
C GLY A 54 -0.49 10.87 -1.20
N ARG A 55 0.12 11.93 -1.77
CA ARG A 55 -0.53 12.78 -2.77
C ARG A 55 -0.99 11.97 -3.99
N THR A 56 -0.13 11.13 -4.53
CA THR A 56 -0.43 10.33 -5.73
C THR A 56 -1.60 9.39 -5.49
N TYR A 57 -1.58 8.65 -4.38
CA TYR A 57 -2.64 7.69 -4.05
C TYR A 57 -3.95 8.38 -3.69
N THR A 58 -3.89 9.51 -2.96
CA THR A 58 -5.09 10.29 -2.61
C THR A 58 -5.80 10.83 -3.84
N LEU A 59 -5.06 11.35 -4.83
CA LEU A 59 -5.69 11.82 -6.08
C LEU A 59 -6.43 10.69 -6.80
N THR A 60 -5.83 9.52 -6.86
CA THR A 60 -6.44 8.34 -7.48
C THR A 60 -7.68 7.89 -6.70
N ASP A 61 -7.60 7.86 -5.38
CA ASP A 61 -8.70 7.48 -4.49
C ASP A 61 -9.89 8.45 -4.61
N VAL A 62 -9.64 9.75 -4.62
CA VAL A 62 -10.68 10.76 -4.82
C VAL A 62 -11.41 10.52 -6.14
N TYR A 63 -10.67 10.21 -7.21
CA TYR A 63 -11.27 9.93 -8.51
C TYR A 63 -12.06 8.62 -8.52
N ALA A 64 -11.58 7.58 -7.85
CA ALA A 64 -12.30 6.32 -7.66
C ALA A 64 -13.64 6.55 -6.94
N ARG A 65 -13.63 7.28 -5.83
CA ARG A 65 -14.84 7.63 -5.05
C ARG A 65 -15.81 8.45 -5.87
N TYR A 66 -15.33 9.45 -6.59
CA TYR A 66 -16.16 10.25 -7.50
C TYR A 66 -16.88 9.38 -8.53
N LYS A 67 -16.18 8.44 -9.17
CA LYS A 67 -16.80 7.51 -10.13
C LYS A 67 -17.84 6.58 -9.48
N ARG A 68 -17.59 6.09 -8.26
CA ARG A 68 -18.60 5.30 -7.51
C ARG A 68 -19.83 6.13 -7.20
N MET A 69 -19.68 7.40 -6.82
CA MET A 69 -20.81 8.31 -6.59
C MET A 69 -21.65 8.55 -7.86
N LEU A 70 -21.04 8.46 -9.04
CA LEU A 70 -21.75 8.52 -10.33
C LEU A 70 -22.37 7.18 -10.74
N GLY A 71 -22.34 6.16 -9.88
CA GLY A 71 -22.95 4.85 -10.13
C GLY A 71 -22.10 3.87 -10.96
N PHE A 72 -20.83 4.18 -11.23
CA PHE A 72 -19.96 3.23 -11.92
C PHE A 72 -19.58 2.06 -11.00
N ASN A 73 -19.38 0.89 -11.63
CA ASN A 73 -18.72 -0.25 -10.99
C ASN A 73 -17.19 -0.05 -11.12
N VAL A 74 -16.56 0.38 -10.02
CA VAL A 74 -15.18 0.86 -10.04
C VAL A 74 -14.23 -0.19 -9.49
N LEU A 75 -13.37 -0.73 -10.33
CA LEU A 75 -12.26 -1.59 -9.92
C LEU A 75 -11.00 -0.74 -9.71
N PHE A 76 -10.55 -0.67 -8.46
CA PHE A 76 -9.30 -0.03 -8.05
C PHE A 76 -8.45 -1.04 -7.26
N PRO A 77 -7.62 -1.85 -7.96
CA PRO A 77 -6.69 -2.77 -7.31
C PRO A 77 -5.42 -2.06 -6.87
N MET A 78 -4.63 -2.74 -6.03
CA MET A 78 -3.27 -2.33 -5.68
C MET A 78 -2.31 -3.50 -5.88
N ALA A 79 -1.08 -3.17 -6.24
CA ALA A 79 0.00 -4.14 -6.30
C ALA A 79 1.31 -3.53 -5.78
N PHE A 80 2.32 -4.38 -5.64
CA PHE A 80 3.64 -3.98 -5.15
C PHE A 80 4.72 -4.47 -6.10
N HIS A 81 5.65 -3.57 -6.42
CA HIS A 81 6.70 -3.82 -7.39
C HIS A 81 7.93 -4.44 -6.71
N TYR A 82 7.92 -5.78 -6.59
CA TYR A 82 8.99 -6.54 -5.92
C TYR A 82 10.25 -6.73 -6.79
N THR A 83 10.14 -6.50 -8.08
CA THR A 83 11.25 -6.64 -9.02
C THR A 83 11.95 -5.32 -9.26
N GLY A 84 13.26 -5.39 -9.58
CA GLY A 84 14.03 -4.21 -9.96
C GLY A 84 15.18 -3.86 -9.03
N THR A 85 16.03 -2.97 -9.52
CA THR A 85 17.27 -2.55 -8.87
C THR A 85 17.11 -1.88 -7.49
N PRO A 86 16.01 -1.15 -7.18
CA PRO A 86 15.91 -0.48 -5.88
C PRO A 86 15.98 -1.44 -4.69
N ILE A 87 15.28 -2.59 -4.77
CA ILE A 87 15.27 -3.57 -3.68
C ILE A 87 16.62 -4.28 -3.58
N LEU A 88 17.22 -4.66 -4.73
CA LEU A 88 18.53 -5.30 -4.78
C LEU A 88 19.63 -4.38 -4.23
N ALA A 89 19.60 -3.09 -4.58
CA ALA A 89 20.55 -2.12 -4.07
C ALA A 89 20.44 -1.96 -2.55
N MET A 90 19.21 -1.94 -2.01
CA MET A 90 18.95 -1.87 -0.58
C MET A 90 19.50 -3.10 0.14
N THR A 91 19.23 -4.30 -0.38
CA THR A 91 19.76 -5.55 0.19
C THR A 91 21.28 -5.56 0.23
N LYS A 92 21.92 -5.13 -0.87
CA LYS A 92 23.38 -5.05 -0.95
C LYS A 92 23.96 -4.11 0.11
N ARG A 93 23.40 -2.91 0.24
CA ARG A 93 23.84 -1.93 1.26
C ARG A 93 23.68 -2.47 2.68
N LEU A 94 22.59 -3.19 2.98
CA LEU A 94 22.41 -3.83 4.30
C LEU A 94 23.45 -4.92 4.54
N ALA A 95 23.74 -5.76 3.54
CA ALA A 95 24.76 -6.81 3.64
C ALA A 95 26.17 -6.24 3.85
N GLU A 96 26.44 -5.06 3.31
CA GLU A 96 27.71 -4.32 3.50
C GLU A 96 27.75 -3.53 4.82
N ASN A 97 26.71 -3.62 5.65
CA ASN A 97 26.54 -2.86 6.90
C ASN A 97 26.69 -1.34 6.70
N ASP A 98 26.08 -0.81 5.64
CA ASP A 98 26.10 0.61 5.33
C ASP A 98 25.58 1.43 6.53
N PRO A 99 26.41 2.25 7.18
CA PRO A 99 26.05 2.92 8.42
C PRO A 99 24.96 3.98 8.23
N GLU A 100 24.93 4.64 7.07
CA GLU A 100 23.91 5.65 6.77
C GLU A 100 22.53 5.00 6.61
N LEU A 101 22.47 3.84 5.93
CA LEU A 101 21.24 3.09 5.76
C LEU A 101 20.73 2.52 7.08
N ILE A 102 21.62 1.95 7.89
CA ILE A 102 21.26 1.41 9.21
C ILE A 102 20.76 2.51 10.13
N SER A 103 21.44 3.67 10.17
CA SER A 103 20.98 4.83 10.95
C SER A 103 19.60 5.32 10.45
N ALA A 104 19.39 5.40 9.13
CA ALA A 104 18.10 5.79 8.59
C ALA A 104 16.98 4.81 9.00
N PHE A 105 17.25 3.51 8.99
CA PHE A 105 16.27 2.51 9.42
C PHE A 105 15.96 2.62 10.91
N GLN A 106 16.97 2.82 11.78
CA GLN A 106 16.78 2.92 13.21
C GLN A 106 16.21 4.27 13.65
N ASP A 107 16.83 5.36 13.20
CA ASP A 107 16.58 6.70 13.76
C ASP A 107 15.42 7.43 13.08
N VAL A 108 15.18 7.13 11.78
CA VAL A 108 14.11 7.77 11.00
C VAL A 108 12.88 6.87 10.91
N TYR A 109 13.07 5.59 10.62
CA TYR A 109 11.96 4.64 10.43
C TYR A 109 11.62 3.87 11.71
N ASN A 110 12.39 4.05 12.79
CA ASN A 110 12.20 3.38 14.09
C ASN A 110 12.17 1.84 13.97
N ILE A 111 12.96 1.28 13.05
CA ILE A 111 13.05 -0.18 12.86
C ILE A 111 14.08 -0.73 13.84
N PRO A 112 13.71 -1.65 14.74
CA PRO A 112 14.67 -2.25 15.69
C PRO A 112 15.79 -2.98 14.97
N MET A 113 17.03 -2.93 15.53
CA MET A 113 18.19 -3.62 14.96
C MET A 113 17.98 -5.13 14.82
N SER A 114 17.18 -5.74 15.70
CA SER A 114 16.79 -7.16 15.57
C SER A 114 16.07 -7.45 14.27
N VAL A 115 15.14 -6.57 13.87
CA VAL A 115 14.39 -6.67 12.60
C VAL A 115 15.32 -6.39 11.42
N ILE A 116 16.16 -5.34 11.48
CA ILE A 116 17.10 -5.01 10.40
C ILE A 116 17.98 -6.20 10.04
N LYS A 117 18.46 -6.96 11.05
CA LYS A 117 19.28 -8.16 10.83
C LYS A 117 18.53 -9.30 10.12
N GLU A 118 17.21 -9.31 10.17
CA GLU A 118 16.40 -10.30 9.48
C GLU A 118 16.13 -9.92 8.01
N LEU A 119 16.40 -8.66 7.64
CA LEU A 119 16.20 -8.13 6.28
C LEU A 119 17.42 -8.44 5.37
N ASP A 120 17.90 -9.67 5.40
CA ASP A 120 19.10 -10.13 4.70
C ASP A 120 18.87 -10.56 3.24
N GLU A 121 17.60 -10.65 2.83
CA GLU A 121 17.18 -11.05 1.48
C GLU A 121 16.27 -10.00 0.83
N PRO A 122 16.34 -9.83 -0.52
CA PRO A 122 15.48 -8.88 -1.23
C PRO A 122 13.98 -9.09 -0.95
N LYS A 123 13.56 -10.36 -0.89
CA LYS A 123 12.16 -10.70 -0.63
C LYS A 123 11.72 -10.31 0.78
N LYS A 124 12.58 -10.46 1.78
CA LYS A 124 12.28 -10.10 3.18
C LYS A 124 12.13 -8.58 3.32
N ILE A 125 13.03 -7.81 2.71
CA ILE A 125 12.93 -6.35 2.66
C ILE A 125 11.62 -5.94 2.01
N ALA A 126 11.34 -6.50 0.83
CA ALA A 126 10.12 -6.19 0.11
C ALA A 126 8.87 -6.54 0.91
N GLN A 127 8.83 -7.69 1.56
CA GLN A 127 7.68 -8.10 2.39
C GLN A 127 7.49 -7.20 3.61
N TYR A 128 8.57 -6.79 4.25
CA TYR A 128 8.51 -5.89 5.40
C TYR A 128 7.87 -4.55 5.00
N PHE A 129 8.46 -3.87 4.02
CA PHE A 129 7.94 -2.56 3.59
C PHE A 129 6.60 -2.65 2.85
N HIS A 130 6.28 -3.77 2.22
CA HIS A 130 4.95 -4.01 1.67
C HIS A 130 3.88 -3.92 2.77
N ASN A 131 4.11 -4.63 3.88
CA ASN A 131 3.17 -4.62 5.01
C ASN A 131 3.02 -3.22 5.61
N GLU A 132 4.13 -2.50 5.80
CA GLU A 132 4.13 -1.12 6.29
C GLU A 132 3.36 -0.17 5.35
N ILE A 133 3.63 -0.25 4.05
CA ILE A 133 2.96 0.58 3.04
C ILE A 133 1.47 0.27 2.98
N LYS A 134 1.11 -1.01 2.96
CA LYS A 134 -0.29 -1.46 2.96
C LYS A 134 -1.02 -0.96 4.18
N GLN A 135 -0.42 -1.11 5.37
CA GLN A 135 -0.99 -0.62 6.61
C GLN A 135 -1.26 0.89 6.54
N GLY A 136 -0.29 1.67 6.09
CA GLY A 136 -0.48 3.12 5.90
C GLY A 136 -1.58 3.47 4.91
N MET A 137 -1.72 2.74 3.81
CA MET A 137 -2.80 2.93 2.84
C MET A 137 -4.18 2.58 3.43
N VAL A 138 -4.26 1.54 4.26
CA VAL A 138 -5.49 1.17 4.99
C VAL A 138 -5.83 2.23 6.02
N GLU A 139 -4.86 2.74 6.76
CA GLU A 139 -5.06 3.81 7.74
C GLU A 139 -5.52 5.12 7.10
N MET A 140 -5.01 5.44 5.92
CA MET A 140 -5.50 6.56 5.10
C MET A 140 -6.91 6.32 4.54
N GLY A 141 -7.44 5.12 4.68
CA GLY A 141 -8.78 4.76 4.25
C GLY A 141 -8.97 4.73 2.73
N TYR A 142 -7.93 4.43 1.95
CA TYR A 142 -8.04 4.37 0.51
C TYR A 142 -9.03 3.29 0.05
N SER A 143 -9.85 3.61 -0.92
CA SER A 143 -10.94 2.76 -1.41
C SER A 143 -10.46 1.67 -2.39
N ILE A 144 -9.43 0.96 -1.99
CA ILE A 144 -8.79 -0.11 -2.75
C ILE A 144 -9.55 -1.43 -2.53
N ASP A 145 -9.73 -2.21 -3.59
CA ASP A 145 -10.18 -3.61 -3.46
C ASP A 145 -8.99 -4.52 -3.15
N TRP A 146 -8.67 -4.66 -1.86
CA TRP A 146 -7.54 -5.45 -1.38
C TRP A 146 -7.62 -6.94 -1.71
N ARG A 147 -8.77 -7.47 -2.11
CA ARG A 147 -8.91 -8.84 -2.62
C ARG A 147 -8.18 -9.04 -3.94
N ARG A 148 -7.88 -7.95 -4.64
CA ARG A 148 -7.19 -7.90 -5.93
C ARG A 148 -5.73 -7.47 -5.80
N GLU A 149 -5.18 -7.56 -4.59
CA GLU A 149 -3.77 -7.30 -4.33
C GLU A 149 -2.89 -8.37 -4.98
N PHE A 150 -1.76 -7.95 -5.53
CA PHE A 150 -0.75 -8.84 -6.07
C PHE A 150 0.65 -8.21 -6.02
N THR A 151 1.66 -9.03 -6.27
CA THR A 151 3.04 -8.59 -6.43
C THR A 151 3.59 -8.93 -7.80
N THR A 152 4.60 -8.21 -8.28
CA THR A 152 5.20 -8.48 -9.59
C THR A 152 5.99 -9.79 -9.66
N ILE A 153 6.12 -10.53 -8.54
CA ILE A 153 6.73 -11.87 -8.48
C ILE A 153 5.71 -12.98 -8.33
N ASP A 154 4.41 -12.67 -8.28
CA ASP A 154 3.37 -13.67 -8.20
C ASP A 154 3.30 -14.50 -9.47
N LYS A 155 3.13 -15.81 -9.32
CA LYS A 155 3.11 -16.74 -10.47
C LYS A 155 2.07 -16.36 -11.52
N ALA A 156 0.89 -15.91 -11.09
CA ALA A 156 -0.17 -15.47 -12.00
C ALA A 156 0.25 -14.24 -12.80
N TYR A 157 0.94 -13.28 -12.16
CA TYR A 157 1.44 -12.10 -12.84
C TYR A 157 2.58 -12.44 -13.81
N LEU A 158 3.53 -13.29 -13.39
CA LEU A 158 4.65 -13.71 -14.23
C LEU A 158 4.18 -14.54 -15.43
N SER A 159 3.08 -15.29 -15.33
CA SER A 159 2.55 -16.07 -16.44
C SER A 159 2.05 -15.20 -17.60
N LEU A 160 1.66 -13.95 -17.34
CA LEU A 160 1.25 -12.98 -18.37
C LEU A 160 2.41 -12.50 -19.26
N ILE A 161 3.66 -12.68 -18.82
CA ILE A 161 4.85 -12.30 -19.60
C ILE A 161 5.12 -13.31 -20.73
N HIS A 162 4.54 -14.49 -20.62
CA HIS A 162 4.73 -15.60 -21.58
C HIS A 162 3.55 -15.80 -22.54
N ILE A 163 2.56 -14.89 -22.53
CA ILE A 163 1.49 -14.80 -23.52
C ILE A 163 1.92 -13.84 -24.61
#